data_870c7e93ad925f020ac39680a051699b
#
_entry.id   870c7e93ad925f020ac39680a051699b
#
_cell.length_a   1.000
_cell.length_b   1.000
_cell.length_c   1.000
_cell.angle_alpha   90.00
_cell.angle_beta   90.00
_cell.angle_gamma   90.00
#
_symmetry.space_group_name_H-M   'P 1'
#
loop_
_entity.id
_entity.type
_entity.pdbx_description
1 polymer ?
#
loop_
_entity_poly.entity_id
_entity_poly.type
_entity_poly.pdbx_seq_one_letter_code
_entity_poly.pdbx_strand_id
1 'polypeptide(L)'
;YWVRVADDQYEVLDGQQRTISICSFIAGEYMMYFDGNLLGYYNMTEEQQNRILDYELQVYICEGNDEEKLKWFKTINIAGEKLTDQEIRNAIYSGAWVTQAKRRFSKSNCVAHKIASDFMNCKPIRQEYFETALRWIADKQGKTLEQYMAEHQHDTDADELWQYFQDVIHWTDKLFGRKYKKEMKGVQWGLLYNQYRDTT
;
A
#
# COMPACT_ATOMS: atom_id res chain seq x y z
N TYR A 1 -8.51 -13.15 -7.91
CA TYR A 1 -9.52 -13.06 -6.85
C TYR A 1 -10.13 -11.67 -6.84
N TRP A 2 -11.45 -11.60 -6.81
CA TRP A 2 -12.21 -10.37 -6.83
C TRP A 2 -13.10 -10.27 -5.59
N VAL A 3 -13.37 -9.07 -5.12
CA VAL A 3 -14.34 -8.80 -4.05
C VAL A 3 -15.52 -8.06 -4.61
N ARG A 4 -16.72 -8.52 -4.31
CA ARG A 4 -17.94 -7.79 -4.65
C ARG A 4 -18.06 -6.57 -3.73
N VAL A 5 -18.16 -5.37 -4.30
CA VAL A 5 -18.32 -4.10 -3.57
C VAL A 5 -19.73 -3.52 -3.73
N ALA A 6 -20.41 -3.85 -4.83
CA ALA A 6 -21.81 -3.54 -5.08
C ALA A 6 -22.38 -4.51 -6.14
N ASP A 7 -23.67 -4.38 -6.50
CA ASP A 7 -24.25 -5.15 -7.57
C ASP A 7 -23.48 -4.92 -8.87
N ASP A 8 -22.96 -6.02 -9.45
CA ASP A 8 -22.13 -6.05 -10.66
C ASP A 8 -20.84 -5.20 -10.60
N GLN A 9 -20.39 -4.84 -9.40
CA GLN A 9 -19.14 -4.13 -9.19
C GLN A 9 -18.17 -4.95 -8.35
N TYR A 10 -16.95 -5.07 -8.84
CA TYR A 10 -15.92 -5.90 -8.23
C TYR A 10 -14.60 -5.13 -8.13
N GLU A 11 -13.90 -5.34 -7.03
CA GLU A 11 -12.51 -4.93 -6.87
C GLU A 11 -11.57 -6.12 -7.05
N VAL A 12 -10.48 -5.92 -7.78
CA VAL A 12 -9.45 -6.96 -7.98
C VAL A 12 -8.51 -6.97 -6.77
N LEU A 13 -8.58 -8.03 -5.96
CA LEU A 13 -7.67 -8.23 -4.84
C LEU A 13 -6.33 -8.84 -5.29
N ASP A 14 -6.39 -9.87 -6.14
CA ASP A 14 -5.23 -10.52 -6.73
C ASP A 14 -5.49 -10.85 -8.21
N GLY A 15 -4.42 -10.87 -8.99
CA GLY A 15 -4.46 -11.05 -10.43
C GLY A 15 -4.41 -9.74 -11.21
N GLN A 16 -4.25 -8.58 -10.57
CA GLN A 16 -4.17 -7.28 -11.22
C GLN A 16 -3.08 -7.25 -12.30
N GLN A 17 -1.87 -7.74 -11.99
CA GLN A 17 -0.77 -7.77 -12.95
C GLN A 17 -1.11 -8.62 -14.18
N ARG A 18 -1.69 -9.80 -13.99
CA ARG A 18 -2.12 -10.69 -15.08
C ARG A 18 -3.19 -10.03 -15.95
N THR A 19 -4.21 -9.45 -15.32
CA THR A 19 -5.29 -8.76 -16.03
C THR A 19 -4.76 -7.56 -16.84
N ILE A 20 -3.97 -6.69 -16.21
CA ILE A 20 -3.37 -5.53 -16.88
C ILE A 20 -2.48 -5.99 -18.03
N SER A 21 -1.62 -6.98 -17.83
CA SER A 21 -0.72 -7.46 -18.89
C SER A 21 -1.49 -7.99 -20.12
N ILE A 22 -2.55 -8.78 -19.91
CA ILE A 22 -3.39 -9.29 -21.01
C ILE A 22 -4.08 -8.13 -21.72
N CYS A 23 -4.72 -7.22 -20.98
CA CYS A 23 -5.42 -6.08 -21.56
C CYS A 23 -4.47 -5.15 -22.33
N SER A 24 -3.30 -4.83 -21.77
CA SER A 24 -2.30 -3.98 -22.44
C SER A 24 -1.71 -4.64 -23.68
N PHE A 25 -1.53 -5.96 -23.68
CA PHE A 25 -1.11 -6.69 -24.88
C PHE A 25 -2.16 -6.63 -25.99
N ILE A 26 -3.43 -6.88 -25.66
CA ILE A 26 -4.57 -6.78 -26.61
C ILE A 26 -4.72 -5.33 -27.11
N ALA A 27 -4.50 -4.33 -26.27
CA ALA A 27 -4.50 -2.92 -26.66
C ALA A 27 -3.30 -2.52 -27.55
N GLY A 28 -2.30 -3.40 -27.72
CA GLY A 28 -1.13 -3.14 -28.56
C GLY A 28 -0.06 -2.27 -27.89
N GLU A 29 -0.09 -2.16 -26.56
CA GLU A 29 0.85 -1.31 -25.81
C GLU A 29 2.27 -1.87 -25.76
N TYR A 30 2.43 -3.18 -25.99
CA TYR A 30 3.74 -3.84 -26.03
C TYR A 30 3.72 -5.09 -26.94
N MET A 31 4.91 -5.58 -27.24
CA MET A 31 5.14 -6.80 -28.03
C MET A 31 5.79 -7.88 -27.17
N MET A 32 5.55 -9.14 -27.51
CA MET A 32 6.15 -10.30 -26.84
C MET A 32 6.85 -11.22 -27.86
N TYR A 33 7.83 -12.00 -27.38
CA TYR A 33 8.44 -13.06 -28.19
C TYR A 33 7.57 -14.32 -28.15
N PHE A 34 7.12 -14.78 -29.33
CA PHE A 34 6.46 -16.06 -29.53
C PHE A 34 7.27 -16.85 -30.53
N ASP A 35 7.76 -18.04 -30.16
CA ASP A 35 8.57 -18.90 -30.98
C ASP A 35 9.73 -18.19 -31.69
N GLY A 36 10.40 -17.28 -30.95
CA GLY A 36 11.54 -16.51 -31.47
C GLY A 36 11.17 -15.27 -32.29
N ASN A 37 9.91 -15.03 -32.58
CA ASN A 37 9.44 -13.86 -33.32
C ASN A 37 8.84 -12.81 -32.34
N LEU A 38 9.18 -11.55 -32.53
CA LEU A 38 8.59 -10.43 -31.79
C LEU A 38 7.24 -10.07 -32.41
N LEU A 39 6.16 -10.37 -31.70
CA LEU A 39 4.78 -10.17 -32.16
C LEU A 39 4.02 -9.26 -31.23
N GLY A 40 3.31 -8.28 -31.78
CA GLY A 40 2.23 -7.58 -31.12
C GLY A 40 0.89 -8.24 -31.44
N TYR A 41 -0.14 -8.01 -30.63
CA TYR A 41 -1.47 -8.59 -30.81
C TYR A 41 -2.02 -8.44 -32.25
N TYR A 42 -1.90 -7.25 -32.83
CA TYR A 42 -2.39 -6.97 -34.18
C TYR A 42 -1.57 -7.63 -35.32
N ASN A 43 -0.38 -8.15 -34.99
CA ASN A 43 0.48 -8.86 -35.97
C ASN A 43 0.30 -10.38 -35.86
N MET A 44 -0.57 -10.85 -34.96
CA MET A 44 -0.91 -12.26 -34.83
C MET A 44 -1.94 -12.68 -35.86
N THR A 45 -1.97 -13.99 -36.18
CA THR A 45 -3.05 -14.55 -36.98
C THR A 45 -4.38 -14.49 -36.24
N GLU A 46 -5.50 -14.49 -36.98
CA GLU A 46 -6.84 -14.49 -36.39
C GLU A 46 -7.04 -15.68 -35.43
N GLU A 47 -6.52 -16.84 -35.75
CA GLU A 47 -6.57 -18.01 -34.85
C GLU A 47 -5.82 -17.73 -33.52
N GLN A 48 -4.63 -17.13 -33.60
CA GLN A 48 -3.86 -16.78 -32.41
C GLN A 48 -4.58 -15.70 -31.55
N GLN A 49 -5.15 -14.70 -32.21
CA GLN A 49 -5.93 -13.65 -31.51
C GLN A 49 -7.15 -14.26 -30.81
N ASN A 50 -7.91 -15.12 -31.49
CA ASN A 50 -9.08 -15.79 -30.91
C ASN A 50 -8.71 -16.67 -29.73
N ARG A 51 -7.58 -17.40 -29.78
CA ARG A 51 -7.11 -18.20 -28.64
C ARG A 51 -6.84 -17.34 -27.40
N ILE A 52 -6.43 -16.08 -27.55
CA ILE A 52 -6.24 -15.14 -26.43
C ILE A 52 -7.59 -14.64 -25.92
N LEU A 53 -8.51 -14.28 -26.83
CA LEU A 53 -9.83 -13.73 -26.47
C LEU A 53 -10.73 -14.79 -25.84
N ASP A 54 -10.65 -16.03 -26.30
CA ASP A 54 -11.45 -17.15 -25.81
C ASP A 54 -10.86 -17.80 -24.54
N TYR A 55 -9.71 -17.29 -24.07
CA TYR A 55 -9.09 -17.83 -22.86
C TYR A 55 -9.93 -17.53 -21.61
N GLU A 56 -10.47 -18.57 -21.02
CA GLU A 56 -11.30 -18.46 -19.81
C GLU A 56 -10.44 -18.26 -18.57
N LEU A 57 -10.67 -17.15 -17.87
CA LEU A 57 -10.06 -16.87 -16.57
C LEU A 57 -10.95 -17.40 -15.44
N GLN A 58 -10.41 -18.27 -14.61
CA GLN A 58 -11.09 -18.69 -13.40
C GLN A 58 -11.00 -17.56 -12.36
N VAL A 59 -12.14 -16.95 -12.03
CA VAL A 59 -12.25 -15.88 -11.04
C VAL A 59 -12.95 -16.39 -9.79
N TYR A 60 -12.31 -16.25 -8.64
CA TYR A 60 -12.94 -16.48 -7.35
C TYR A 60 -13.50 -15.16 -6.83
N ILE A 61 -14.79 -15.12 -6.57
CA ILE A 61 -15.46 -13.96 -5.97
C ILE A 61 -15.52 -14.18 -4.47
N CYS A 62 -14.95 -13.25 -3.72
CA CYS A 62 -14.89 -13.26 -2.28
C CYS A 62 -15.92 -12.30 -1.71
N GLU A 63 -16.66 -12.77 -0.72
CA GLU A 63 -17.61 -11.98 0.06
C GLU A 63 -17.21 -12.06 1.53
N GLY A 64 -17.48 -11.01 2.30
CA GLY A 64 -17.16 -10.97 3.71
C GLY A 64 -16.82 -9.57 4.21
N ASN A 65 -16.67 -9.43 5.53
CA ASN A 65 -16.20 -8.21 6.15
C ASN A 65 -14.67 -8.02 5.95
N ASP A 66 -14.15 -6.86 6.33
CA ASP A 66 -12.75 -6.52 6.10
C ASP A 66 -11.77 -7.41 6.88
N GLU A 67 -12.17 -7.91 8.05
CA GLU A 67 -11.37 -8.85 8.84
C GLU A 67 -11.26 -10.22 8.15
N GLU A 68 -12.35 -10.71 7.59
CA GLU A 68 -12.39 -11.96 6.83
C GLU A 68 -11.59 -11.84 5.53
N LYS A 69 -11.71 -10.72 4.84
CA LYS A 69 -10.90 -10.39 3.65
C LYS A 69 -9.41 -10.38 3.99
N LEU A 70 -9.01 -9.73 5.11
CA LEU A 70 -7.64 -9.68 5.60
C LEU A 70 -7.08 -11.07 5.88
N LYS A 71 -7.84 -11.89 6.61
CA LYS A 71 -7.45 -13.26 6.96
C LYS A 71 -7.27 -14.13 5.72
N TRP A 72 -8.19 -14.01 4.79
CA TRP A 72 -8.15 -14.75 3.53
C TRP A 72 -6.98 -14.31 2.65
N PHE A 73 -6.75 -13.00 2.50
CA PHE A 73 -5.63 -12.46 1.75
C PHE A 73 -4.27 -12.90 2.30
N LYS A 74 -4.13 -12.94 3.63
CA LYS A 74 -2.95 -13.51 4.30
C LYS A 74 -2.74 -14.98 3.93
N THR A 75 -3.82 -15.75 3.82
CA THR A 75 -3.76 -17.18 3.49
C THR A 75 -3.30 -17.44 2.06
N ILE A 76 -3.78 -16.68 1.09
CA ILE A 76 -3.39 -16.85 -0.33
C ILE A 76 -1.92 -16.44 -0.56
N ASN A 77 -1.46 -15.43 0.14
CA ASN A 77 -0.09 -14.90 0.01
C ASN A 77 1.01 -15.86 0.51
N ILE A 78 0.63 -16.98 1.13
CA ILE A 78 1.60 -18.01 1.60
C ILE A 78 2.30 -18.69 0.40
N ALA A 79 1.66 -18.72 -0.78
CA ALA A 79 2.17 -19.41 -1.97
C ALA A 79 3.01 -18.53 -2.92
N GLY A 80 3.12 -17.21 -2.67
CA GLY A 80 3.83 -16.24 -3.52
C GLY A 80 4.90 -15.44 -2.79
N GLU A 81 5.29 -14.30 -3.35
CA GLU A 81 6.15 -13.33 -2.68
C GLU A 81 5.36 -12.74 -1.49
N LYS A 82 5.88 -12.95 -0.28
CA LYS A 82 5.18 -12.56 0.95
C LYS A 82 5.04 -11.03 1.01
N LEU A 83 3.81 -10.55 0.89
CA LEU A 83 3.49 -9.16 1.19
C LEU A 83 3.67 -8.88 2.70
N THR A 84 4.09 -7.68 3.01
CA THR A 84 4.09 -7.20 4.40
C THR A 84 2.66 -6.98 4.88
N ASP A 85 2.43 -7.02 6.18
CA ASP A 85 1.10 -6.75 6.76
C ASP A 85 0.58 -5.37 6.33
N GLN A 86 1.45 -4.38 6.14
CA GLN A 86 1.06 -3.06 5.66
C GLN A 86 0.65 -3.06 4.19
N GLU A 87 1.29 -3.84 3.33
CA GLU A 87 0.88 -3.98 1.93
C GLU A 87 -0.48 -4.65 1.82
N ILE A 88 -0.75 -5.62 2.67
CA ILE A 88 -2.06 -6.28 2.77
C ILE A 88 -3.13 -5.27 3.22
N ARG A 89 -2.88 -4.49 4.29
CA ARG A 89 -3.80 -3.43 4.73
C ARG A 89 -4.07 -2.41 3.62
N ASN A 90 -3.05 -2.01 2.88
CA ASN A 90 -3.20 -1.07 1.77
C ASN A 90 -4.06 -1.60 0.62
N ALA A 91 -4.06 -2.90 0.39
CA ALA A 91 -4.91 -3.53 -0.61
C ALA A 91 -6.38 -3.56 -0.16
N ILE A 92 -6.63 -3.86 1.11
CA ILE A 92 -7.98 -3.96 1.68
C ILE A 92 -8.66 -2.59 1.79
N TYR A 93 -7.92 -1.62 2.33
CA TYR A 93 -8.40 -0.25 2.51
C TYR A 93 -8.02 0.66 1.34
N SER A 94 -7.95 0.09 0.11
CA SER A 94 -7.57 0.84 -1.08
C SER A 94 -8.52 2.03 -1.30
N GLY A 95 -7.96 3.15 -1.73
CA GLY A 95 -8.73 4.37 -1.95
C GLY A 95 -7.84 5.59 -2.16
N ALA A 96 -8.49 6.76 -2.28
CA ALA A 96 -7.79 8.03 -2.47
C ALA A 96 -6.87 8.33 -1.30
N TRP A 97 -7.32 8.10 -0.07
CA TRP A 97 -6.57 8.30 1.16
C TRP A 97 -5.25 7.49 1.18
N VAL A 98 -5.32 6.16 0.99
CA VAL A 98 -4.12 5.30 0.94
C VAL A 98 -3.18 5.73 -0.18
N THR A 99 -3.72 6.10 -1.35
CA THR A 99 -2.93 6.56 -2.50
C THR A 99 -2.16 7.84 -2.16
N GLN A 100 -2.79 8.80 -1.50
CA GLN A 100 -2.15 10.04 -1.06
C GLN A 100 -1.11 9.78 0.04
N ALA A 101 -1.42 8.93 1.02
CA ALA A 101 -0.48 8.53 2.06
C ALA A 101 0.77 7.87 1.45
N LYS A 102 0.62 6.91 0.54
CA LYS A 102 1.74 6.25 -0.14
C LYS A 102 2.65 7.21 -0.90
N ARG A 103 2.14 8.28 -1.48
CA ARG A 103 2.97 9.30 -2.14
C ARG A 103 3.94 9.97 -1.17
N ARG A 104 3.53 10.17 0.08
CA ARG A 104 4.32 10.85 1.12
C ARG A 104 5.26 9.91 1.87
N PHE A 105 4.85 8.64 2.05
CA PHE A 105 5.53 7.71 2.95
C PHE A 105 6.26 6.54 2.29
N SER A 106 5.89 6.13 1.05
CA SER A 106 6.25 4.80 0.53
C SER A 106 7.07 4.80 -0.76
N LYS A 107 7.47 5.96 -1.28
CA LYS A 107 8.35 6.05 -2.46
C LYS A 107 9.80 6.21 -2.05
N SER A 108 10.72 5.73 -2.88
CA SER A 108 12.15 6.07 -2.75
C SER A 108 12.30 7.60 -2.67
N ASN A 109 13.06 8.09 -1.69
CA ASN A 109 13.23 9.51 -1.43
C ASN A 109 11.91 10.29 -1.18
N CYS A 110 10.89 9.61 -0.63
CA CYS A 110 9.64 10.25 -0.24
C CYS A 110 9.89 11.38 0.79
N VAL A 111 8.89 12.26 0.95
CA VAL A 111 9.01 13.41 1.85
C VAL A 111 9.22 12.96 3.30
N ALA A 112 8.57 11.88 3.73
CA ALA A 112 8.75 11.31 5.07
C ALA A 112 10.19 10.89 5.32
N HIS A 113 10.83 10.21 4.34
CA HIS A 113 12.24 9.84 4.44
C HIS A 113 13.15 11.07 4.57
N LYS A 114 12.89 12.10 3.76
CA LYS A 114 13.72 13.33 3.76
C LYS A 114 13.72 14.04 5.11
N ILE A 115 12.60 14.09 5.81
CA ILE A 115 12.48 14.81 7.09
C ILE A 115 12.80 13.96 8.31
N ALA A 116 12.71 12.62 8.21
CA ALA A 116 12.79 11.72 9.36
C ALA A 116 13.96 10.73 9.33
N SER A 117 14.75 10.70 8.25
CA SER A 117 15.87 9.74 8.12
C SER A 117 16.94 9.87 9.20
N ASP A 118 17.07 11.04 9.82
CA ASP A 118 17.97 11.26 10.94
C ASP A 118 17.43 10.63 12.23
N PHE A 119 16.11 10.55 12.40
CA PHE A 119 15.42 10.12 13.61
C PHE A 119 14.88 8.68 13.55
N MET A 120 14.75 8.12 12.35
CA MET A 120 14.13 6.81 12.12
C MET A 120 14.97 5.95 11.19
N ASN A 121 15.01 4.63 11.47
CA ASN A 121 15.64 3.65 10.61
C ASN A 121 14.57 2.84 9.85
N CYS A 122 13.82 3.50 8.97
CA CYS A 122 12.75 2.92 8.20
C CYS A 122 13.10 2.84 6.70
N LYS A 123 12.60 1.82 6.03
CA LYS A 123 12.75 1.63 4.58
C LYS A 123 11.46 2.06 3.87
N PRO A 124 11.47 3.15 3.07
CA PRO A 124 10.27 3.64 2.40
C PRO A 124 9.60 2.61 1.50
N ILE A 125 10.39 1.86 0.72
CA ILE A 125 9.90 0.85 -0.22
C ILE A 125 9.12 -0.26 0.50
N ARG A 126 9.54 -0.65 1.72
CA ARG A 126 8.84 -1.61 2.56
C ARG A 126 7.68 -1.00 3.36
N GLN A 127 7.35 0.25 3.09
CA GLN A 127 6.25 1.00 3.71
C GLN A 127 6.40 1.20 5.23
N GLU A 128 7.60 1.02 5.77
CA GLU A 128 7.87 1.10 7.21
C GLU A 128 7.57 2.50 7.78
N TYR A 129 7.82 3.58 7.01
CA TYR A 129 7.41 4.95 7.43
C TYR A 129 5.89 5.07 7.54
N PHE A 130 5.16 4.53 6.57
CA PHE A 130 3.70 4.58 6.56
C PHE A 130 3.11 3.79 7.73
N GLU A 131 3.54 2.55 7.90
CA GLU A 131 3.08 1.71 9.01
C GLU A 131 3.40 2.33 10.36
N THR A 132 4.58 2.92 10.52
CA THR A 132 4.98 3.56 11.77
C THR A 132 4.14 4.80 12.08
N ALA A 133 3.90 5.66 11.08
CA ALA A 133 3.04 6.83 11.23
C ALA A 133 1.60 6.43 11.62
N LEU A 134 1.06 5.40 10.95
CA LEU A 134 -0.25 4.85 11.26
C LEU A 134 -0.33 4.32 12.70
N ARG A 135 0.66 3.56 13.12
CA ARG A 135 0.71 3.01 14.49
C ARG A 135 0.70 4.12 15.54
N TRP A 136 1.44 5.18 15.31
CA TRP A 136 1.52 6.30 16.25
C TRP A 136 0.21 7.10 16.33
N ILE A 137 -0.44 7.38 15.19
CA ILE A 137 -1.70 8.15 15.22
C ILE A 137 -2.87 7.29 15.72
N ALA A 138 -2.90 6.00 15.38
CA ALA A 138 -3.90 5.08 15.89
C ALA A 138 -3.80 4.93 17.42
N ASP A 139 -2.58 4.79 17.97
CA ASP A 139 -2.32 4.78 19.41
C ASP A 139 -2.85 6.05 20.09
N LYS A 140 -2.58 7.24 19.51
CA LYS A 140 -3.10 8.52 20.01
C LYS A 140 -4.63 8.53 20.13
N GLN A 141 -5.32 7.83 19.24
CA GLN A 141 -6.79 7.75 19.20
C GLN A 141 -7.35 6.51 19.91
N GLY A 142 -6.50 5.67 20.51
CA GLY A 142 -6.91 4.43 21.17
C GLY A 142 -7.49 3.39 20.22
N LYS A 143 -7.04 3.36 18.96
CA LYS A 143 -7.53 2.50 17.88
C LYS A 143 -6.46 1.50 17.42
N THR A 144 -6.91 0.41 16.77
CA THR A 144 -6.00 -0.44 15.98
C THR A 144 -5.69 0.21 14.64
N LEU A 145 -4.66 -0.28 13.95
CA LEU A 145 -4.32 0.16 12.58
C LEU A 145 -5.49 -0.05 11.63
N GLU A 146 -6.14 -1.20 11.74
CA GLU A 146 -7.26 -1.59 10.90
C GLU A 146 -8.46 -0.68 11.12
N GLN A 147 -8.79 -0.37 12.37
CA GLN A 147 -9.87 0.56 12.72
C GLN A 147 -9.59 1.96 12.16
N TYR A 148 -8.37 2.48 12.33
CA TYR A 148 -8.00 3.78 11.81
C TYR A 148 -8.09 3.82 10.26
N MET A 149 -7.56 2.79 9.58
CA MET A 149 -7.60 2.73 8.11
C MET A 149 -9.02 2.58 7.56
N ALA A 150 -9.88 1.79 8.23
CA ALA A 150 -11.28 1.61 7.84
C ALA A 150 -12.08 2.93 7.93
N GLU A 151 -11.87 3.71 9.00
CA GLU A 151 -12.54 5.01 9.19
C GLU A 151 -12.16 6.03 8.10
N HIS A 152 -10.90 6.01 7.66
CA HIS A 152 -10.36 6.95 6.67
C HIS A 152 -10.40 6.43 5.22
N GLN A 153 -10.92 5.22 4.98
CA GLN A 153 -10.89 4.58 3.65
C GLN A 153 -11.51 5.46 2.55
N HIS A 154 -12.57 6.18 2.88
CA HIS A 154 -13.32 7.02 1.94
C HIS A 154 -12.88 8.49 1.92
N ASP A 155 -11.88 8.86 2.70
CA ASP A 155 -11.34 10.21 2.69
C ASP A 155 -10.60 10.50 1.38
N THR A 156 -10.64 11.76 0.97
CA THR A 156 -10.01 12.20 -0.29
C THR A 156 -8.52 12.44 -0.18
N ASP A 157 -8.02 12.70 1.03
CA ASP A 157 -6.62 13.00 1.31
C ASP A 157 -6.15 12.37 2.64
N ALA A 158 -4.85 12.42 2.87
CA ALA A 158 -4.20 11.93 4.08
C ALA A 158 -3.46 13.07 4.83
N ASP A 159 -4.03 14.26 4.82
CA ASP A 159 -3.39 15.45 5.37
C ASP A 159 -3.30 15.38 6.90
N GLU A 160 -4.29 14.84 7.59
CA GLU A 160 -4.25 14.65 9.05
C GLU A 160 -3.08 13.75 9.46
N LEU A 161 -2.93 12.59 8.83
CA LEU A 161 -1.82 11.67 9.10
C LEU A 161 -0.48 12.32 8.81
N TRP A 162 -0.39 13.07 7.72
CA TRP A 162 0.84 13.74 7.33
C TRP A 162 1.22 14.85 8.31
N GLN A 163 0.28 15.70 8.68
CA GLN A 163 0.51 16.77 9.66
C GLN A 163 0.95 16.20 11.01
N TYR A 164 0.24 15.17 11.49
CA TYR A 164 0.62 14.49 12.72
C TYR A 164 2.07 13.98 12.67
N PHE A 165 2.46 13.32 11.57
CA PHE A 165 3.82 12.83 11.39
C PHE A 165 4.85 13.95 11.41
N GLN A 166 4.57 15.07 10.72
CA GLN A 166 5.44 16.24 10.74
C GLN A 166 5.59 16.81 12.16
N ASP A 167 4.49 16.90 12.91
CA ASP A 167 4.50 17.40 14.28
C ASP A 167 5.38 16.53 15.19
N VAL A 168 5.29 15.20 15.06
CA VAL A 168 6.16 14.27 15.80
C VAL A 168 7.64 14.51 15.48
N ILE A 169 7.99 14.59 14.20
CA ILE A 169 9.38 14.77 13.80
C ILE A 169 9.90 16.15 14.21
N HIS A 170 9.10 17.20 14.07
CA HIS A 170 9.47 18.55 14.50
C HIS A 170 9.68 18.63 16.02
N TRP A 171 8.79 18.01 16.80
CA TRP A 171 8.95 17.91 18.26
C TRP A 171 10.24 17.17 18.64
N THR A 172 10.53 16.05 17.95
CA THR A 172 11.76 15.29 18.18
C THR A 172 13.01 16.12 17.87
N ASP A 173 13.00 16.83 16.75
CA ASP A 173 14.11 17.71 16.34
C ASP A 173 14.30 18.86 17.34
N LYS A 174 13.23 19.47 17.81
CA LYS A 174 13.28 20.52 18.81
C LYS A 174 13.91 20.06 20.13
N LEU A 175 13.62 18.81 20.55
CA LEU A 175 14.16 18.25 21.78
C LEU A 175 15.64 17.85 21.68
N PHE A 176 16.01 17.23 20.58
CA PHE A 176 17.33 16.60 20.46
C PHE A 176 18.24 17.29 19.44
N GLY A 177 17.70 17.75 18.31
CA GLY A 177 18.43 18.46 17.28
C GLY A 177 19.80 17.83 16.98
N ARG A 178 20.87 18.62 17.07
CA ARG A 178 22.24 18.16 16.85
C ARG A 178 22.80 17.20 17.92
N LYS A 179 22.10 17.03 19.05
CA LYS A 179 22.45 16.08 20.10
C LYS A 179 21.91 14.67 19.84
N TYR A 180 21.14 14.50 18.76
CA TYR A 180 20.59 13.24 18.37
C TYR A 180 21.70 12.22 18.06
N LYS A 181 21.56 10.99 18.55
CA LYS A 181 22.52 9.90 18.34
C LYS A 181 21.90 8.79 17.48
N LYS A 182 22.73 8.13 16.69
CA LYS A 182 22.31 7.05 15.78
C LYS A 182 21.54 5.92 16.50
N GLU A 183 21.89 5.64 17.75
CA GLU A 183 21.23 4.62 18.58
C GLU A 183 19.76 4.96 18.88
N MET A 184 19.39 6.22 18.79
CA MET A 184 18.01 6.69 19.02
C MET A 184 17.07 6.40 17.84
N LYS A 185 17.56 5.96 16.69
CA LYS A 185 16.75 5.66 15.49
C LYS A 185 15.70 4.54 15.68
N GLY A 186 15.84 3.72 16.73
CA GLY A 186 14.86 2.69 17.11
C GLY A 186 13.75 3.16 18.03
N VAL A 187 13.79 4.42 18.48
CA VAL A 187 12.81 4.97 19.41
C VAL A 187 11.47 5.20 18.73
N GLN A 188 10.39 4.89 19.45
CA GLN A 188 9.02 5.11 18.98
C GLN A 188 8.57 6.55 19.29
N TRP A 189 9.08 7.50 18.50
CA TRP A 189 8.91 8.94 18.74
C TRP A 189 7.46 9.38 18.85
N GLY A 190 6.57 8.83 18.02
CA GLY A 190 5.15 9.17 18.08
C GLY A 190 4.47 8.76 19.38
N LEU A 191 4.85 7.61 19.96
CA LEU A 191 4.32 7.19 21.26
C LEU A 191 4.78 8.13 22.38
N LEU A 192 6.04 8.56 22.36
CA LEU A 192 6.54 9.58 23.30
C LEU A 192 5.88 10.93 23.07
N TYR A 193 5.70 11.34 21.83
CA TYR A 193 4.97 12.56 21.49
C TYR A 193 3.54 12.53 22.03
N ASN A 194 2.81 11.44 21.85
CA ASN A 194 1.44 11.29 22.36
C ASN A 194 1.37 11.47 23.88
N GLN A 195 2.39 11.00 24.58
CA GLN A 195 2.43 11.02 26.03
C GLN A 195 2.95 12.35 26.62
N TYR A 196 3.92 13.01 25.96
CA TYR A 196 4.71 14.08 26.58
C TYR A 196 4.63 15.43 25.87
N ARG A 197 3.96 15.56 24.73
CA ARG A 197 3.93 16.82 23.94
C ARG A 197 3.45 18.03 24.73
N ASP A 198 2.51 17.84 25.67
CA ASP A 198 1.91 18.91 26.48
C ASP A 198 2.72 19.23 27.75
N THR A 199 3.81 18.48 28.00
CA THR A 199 4.67 18.65 29.19
C THR A 199 6.03 19.26 28.82
N THR A 200 6.29 19.53 27.55
CA THR A 200 7.51 20.10 26.96
C THR A 200 7.21 21.40 26.25
#